data_700862efa222d1f3f72c949db9926b46
#
_entry.id   700862efa222d1f3f72c949db9926b46
#
_cell.length_a   1.000
_cell.length_b   1.000
_cell.length_c   1.000
_cell.angle_alpha   90.00
_cell.angle_beta   90.00
_cell.angle_gamma   90.00
#
_symmetry.space_group_name_H-M   'P 1'
#
loop_
_entity.id
_entity.type
_entity.pdbx_description
1 polymer ?
#
loop_
_entity_poly.entity_id
_entity_poly.type
_entity_poly.pdbx_seq_one_letter_code
_entity_poly.pdbx_strand_id
1 'polypeptide(L)'
;MLTIKYPKIISVTGAHSKVGKTTLCSILLNEFRGFGAIKFTKTPLYASLTDDITILNQKGKDTGIFLGSGAERVIWIQSPYYELENILKTALGRMADLEGVVIEGNSPVDFLNPHLIIFIIGVDGEIKPSALEVSKKADIIIINSEKHVKELSFLSTVGRKGAKIFYINLLNRKGELDKFLCFVKEKINQRQH
;
A
#
# COMPACT_ATOMS: atom_id res chain seq x y z
N MET A 1 24.27 -18.24 13.11
CA MET A 1 22.79 -18.26 13.19
C MET A 1 22.29 -17.34 12.07
N LEU A 2 21.69 -17.89 11.01
CA LEU A 2 21.14 -17.07 9.94
C LEU A 2 19.88 -16.40 10.51
N THR A 3 19.93 -15.11 10.72
CA THR A 3 18.74 -14.29 11.05
C THR A 3 17.83 -14.31 9.84
N ILE A 4 16.67 -14.96 9.94
CA ILE A 4 15.62 -14.88 8.91
C ILE A 4 15.14 -13.42 8.91
N LYS A 5 15.60 -12.67 7.92
CA LYS A 5 15.17 -11.29 7.69
C LYS A 5 13.82 -11.34 6.98
N TYR A 6 12.76 -10.99 7.66
CA TYR A 6 11.46 -10.81 7.00
C TYR A 6 11.47 -9.52 6.16
N PRO A 7 10.85 -9.51 4.97
CA PRO A 7 10.78 -8.32 4.15
C PRO A 7 10.05 -7.20 4.89
N LYS A 8 10.48 -5.97 4.69
CA LYS A 8 9.78 -4.78 5.21
C LYS A 8 8.45 -4.62 4.50
N ILE A 9 7.35 -4.39 5.21
CA ILE A 9 6.02 -4.31 4.61
C ILE A 9 5.50 -2.88 4.67
N ILE A 10 5.17 -2.32 3.50
CA ILE A 10 4.43 -1.06 3.34
C ILE A 10 3.04 -1.39 2.82
N SER A 11 2.00 -1.14 3.62
CA SER A 11 0.61 -1.31 3.17
C SER A 11 0.05 0.01 2.64
N VAL A 12 -0.43 -0.01 1.40
CA VAL A 12 -1.11 1.11 0.74
C VAL A 12 -2.59 0.83 0.69
N THR A 13 -3.33 1.61 1.45
CA THR A 13 -4.77 1.52 1.64
C THR A 13 -5.46 2.79 1.17
N GLY A 14 -6.79 2.83 1.15
CA GLY A 14 -7.45 4.05 0.71
C GLY A 14 -8.95 4.03 0.91
N ALA A 15 -9.51 5.24 0.92
CA ALA A 15 -10.91 5.52 1.23
C ALA A 15 -11.90 4.83 0.28
N HIS A 16 -11.55 4.75 -1.00
CA HIS A 16 -12.38 4.10 -2.04
C HIS A 16 -11.52 3.63 -3.23
N SER A 17 -12.17 3.06 -4.25
CA SER A 17 -11.53 2.75 -5.53
C SER A 17 -11.10 4.03 -6.25
N LYS A 18 -10.01 3.96 -7.03
CA LYS A 18 -9.47 5.08 -7.84
C LYS A 18 -8.97 6.29 -7.02
N VAL A 19 -8.82 6.18 -5.70
CA VAL A 19 -8.30 7.27 -4.84
C VAL A 19 -6.78 7.51 -5.02
N GLY A 20 -6.09 6.68 -5.81
CA GLY A 20 -4.65 6.84 -6.12
C GLY A 20 -3.73 5.75 -5.53
N LYS A 21 -4.26 4.64 -5.01
CA LYS A 21 -3.44 3.56 -4.42
C LYS A 21 -2.38 3.02 -5.37
N THR A 22 -2.76 2.64 -6.58
CA THR A 22 -1.85 2.09 -7.59
C THR A 22 -0.77 3.09 -7.99
N THR A 23 -1.14 4.38 -8.10
CA THR A 23 -0.17 5.45 -8.38
C THR A 23 0.84 5.59 -7.25
N LEU A 24 0.39 5.56 -5.99
CA LEU A 24 1.30 5.63 -4.86
C LEU A 24 2.21 4.40 -4.78
N CYS A 25 1.68 3.19 -5.01
CA CYS A 25 2.50 1.98 -5.09
C CYS A 25 3.60 2.11 -6.16
N SER A 26 3.24 2.62 -7.35
CA SER A 26 4.20 2.90 -8.43
C SER A 26 5.30 3.87 -7.99
N ILE A 27 4.96 4.94 -7.29
CA ILE A 27 5.93 5.91 -6.75
C ILE A 27 6.87 5.23 -5.75
N LEU A 28 6.34 4.46 -4.82
CA LEU A 28 7.13 3.73 -3.81
C LEU A 28 8.06 2.70 -4.45
N LEU A 29 7.59 1.94 -5.43
CA LEU A 29 8.39 0.93 -6.13
C LEU A 29 9.53 1.54 -6.96
N ASN A 30 9.32 2.72 -7.54
CA ASN A 30 10.40 3.47 -8.19
C ASN A 30 11.48 3.96 -7.20
N GLU A 31 11.07 4.27 -5.97
CA GLU A 31 11.94 4.84 -4.94
C GLU A 31 12.70 3.78 -4.13
N PHE A 32 12.06 2.63 -3.86
CA PHE A 32 12.62 1.56 -3.03
C PHE A 32 13.07 0.39 -3.89
N ARG A 33 14.38 0.32 -4.18
CA ARG A 33 14.98 -0.81 -4.90
C ARG A 33 14.95 -2.08 -4.06
N GLY A 34 14.84 -3.23 -4.71
CA GLY A 34 14.77 -4.52 -4.02
C GLY A 34 13.39 -4.83 -3.41
N PHE A 35 12.37 -4.01 -3.69
CA PHE A 35 11.00 -4.24 -3.22
C PHE A 35 10.16 -4.99 -4.25
N GLY A 36 9.35 -5.92 -3.75
CA GLY A 36 8.27 -6.55 -4.51
C GLY A 36 6.93 -5.85 -4.30
N ALA A 37 5.91 -6.27 -5.04
CA ALA A 37 4.56 -5.78 -4.90
C ALA A 37 3.53 -6.91 -4.79
N ILE A 38 2.54 -6.74 -3.92
CA ILE A 38 1.35 -7.58 -3.84
C ILE A 38 0.13 -6.73 -4.15
N LYS A 39 -0.62 -7.11 -5.19
CA LYS A 39 -1.96 -6.56 -5.47
C LYS A 39 -2.99 -7.48 -4.86
N PHE A 40 -3.85 -6.95 -3.99
CA PHE A 40 -5.00 -7.68 -3.48
C PHE A 40 -6.30 -7.21 -4.13
N THR A 41 -7.10 -8.17 -4.57
CA THR A 41 -8.46 -7.97 -5.08
C THR A 41 -9.42 -8.87 -4.31
N LYS A 42 -10.39 -8.28 -3.62
CA LYS A 42 -11.41 -9.06 -2.92
C LYS A 42 -12.38 -9.69 -3.93
N THR A 43 -12.59 -10.99 -3.81
CA THR A 43 -13.61 -11.74 -4.53
C THR A 43 -14.27 -12.75 -3.58
N PRO A 44 -15.58 -13.00 -3.69
CA PRO A 44 -16.22 -14.03 -2.87
C PRO A 44 -16.13 -15.46 -3.46
N LEU A 45 -15.59 -15.59 -4.69
CA LEU A 45 -15.78 -16.80 -5.49
C LEU A 45 -14.66 -17.83 -5.32
N TYR A 46 -13.41 -17.39 -5.17
CA TYR A 46 -12.24 -18.28 -5.15
C TYR A 46 -11.03 -17.58 -4.53
N ALA A 47 -10.04 -18.38 -4.12
CA ALA A 47 -8.72 -17.88 -3.78
C ALA A 47 -7.73 -18.23 -4.89
N SER A 48 -6.98 -17.28 -5.38
CA SER A 48 -5.92 -17.48 -6.36
C SER A 48 -4.72 -16.57 -6.07
N LEU A 49 -3.55 -17.08 -6.41
CA LEU A 49 -2.30 -16.37 -6.36
C LEU A 49 -1.59 -16.59 -7.69
N THR A 50 -1.22 -15.51 -8.38
CA THR A 50 -0.46 -15.60 -9.62
C THR A 50 0.73 -14.64 -9.62
N ASP A 51 1.85 -15.15 -10.13
CA ASP A 51 3.08 -14.44 -10.46
C ASP A 51 3.43 -14.61 -11.96
N ASP A 52 2.49 -15.16 -12.74
CA ASP A 52 2.64 -15.31 -14.18
C ASP A 52 2.68 -13.93 -14.88
N ILE A 53 3.83 -13.61 -15.46
CA ILE A 53 4.09 -12.33 -16.12
C ILE A 53 3.11 -12.04 -17.27
N THR A 54 2.62 -13.09 -17.96
CA THR A 54 1.68 -12.92 -19.08
C THR A 54 0.31 -12.47 -18.60
N ILE A 55 -0.07 -12.88 -17.39
CA ILE A 55 -1.30 -12.47 -16.73
C ILE A 55 -1.14 -11.08 -16.10
N LEU A 56 -0.01 -10.85 -15.41
CA LEU A 56 0.25 -9.62 -14.68
C LEU A 56 0.42 -8.42 -15.58
N ASN A 57 1.03 -8.60 -16.76
CA ASN A 57 1.37 -7.52 -17.71
C ASN A 57 0.27 -7.24 -18.75
N GLN A 58 -0.93 -7.77 -18.57
CA GLN A 58 -2.05 -7.47 -19.47
C GLN A 58 -2.39 -5.98 -19.42
N LYS A 59 -2.69 -5.40 -20.59
CA LYS A 59 -3.01 -3.98 -20.74
C LYS A 59 -4.13 -3.55 -19.79
N GLY A 60 -3.91 -2.47 -19.05
CA GLY A 60 -4.89 -1.88 -18.13
C GLY A 60 -4.93 -2.50 -16.73
N LYS A 61 -4.04 -3.46 -16.42
CA LYS A 61 -3.92 -4.00 -15.07
C LYS A 61 -2.94 -3.20 -14.20
N ASP A 62 -3.29 -3.01 -12.94
CA ASP A 62 -2.43 -2.36 -11.94
C ASP A 62 -1.10 -3.11 -11.75
N THR A 63 -1.11 -4.44 -11.89
CA THR A 63 0.07 -5.30 -11.78
C THR A 63 1.12 -5.00 -12.85
N GLY A 64 0.69 -4.68 -14.07
CA GLY A 64 1.59 -4.22 -15.13
C GLY A 64 2.27 -2.89 -14.80
N ILE A 65 1.56 -1.98 -14.12
CA ILE A 65 2.13 -0.73 -13.63
C ILE A 65 3.22 -1.02 -12.59
N PHE A 66 3.02 -1.98 -11.69
CA PHE A 66 4.02 -2.34 -10.67
C PHE A 66 5.30 -2.91 -11.31
N LEU A 67 5.15 -3.79 -12.30
CA LEU A 67 6.28 -4.33 -13.06
C LEU A 67 7.08 -3.20 -13.74
N GLY A 68 6.39 -2.29 -14.43
CA GLY A 68 6.99 -1.13 -15.07
C GLY A 68 7.61 -0.11 -14.10
N SER A 69 7.27 -0.19 -12.81
CA SER A 69 7.76 0.70 -11.76
C SER A 69 8.95 0.14 -10.99
N GLY A 70 9.53 -0.97 -11.42
CA GLY A 70 10.75 -1.53 -10.85
C GLY A 70 10.52 -2.49 -9.68
N ALA A 71 9.32 -3.06 -9.54
CA ALA A 71 9.10 -4.16 -8.60
C ALA A 71 9.95 -5.37 -9.02
N GLU A 72 10.75 -5.91 -8.09
CA GLU A 72 11.57 -7.11 -8.32
C GLU A 72 10.69 -8.35 -8.60
N ARG A 73 9.53 -8.39 -7.96
CA ARG A 73 8.53 -9.45 -8.12
C ARG A 73 7.15 -8.88 -7.87
N VAL A 74 6.17 -9.30 -8.65
CA VAL A 74 4.78 -8.92 -8.47
C VAL A 74 3.93 -10.16 -8.27
N ILE A 75 3.06 -10.14 -7.26
CA ILE A 75 2.07 -11.19 -7.02
C ILE A 75 0.68 -10.54 -7.01
N TRP A 76 -0.25 -11.14 -7.74
CA TRP A 76 -1.65 -10.79 -7.67
C TRP A 76 -2.41 -11.84 -6.86
N ILE A 77 -3.05 -11.39 -5.77
CA ILE A 77 -3.92 -12.20 -4.93
C ILE A 77 -5.36 -11.81 -5.21
N GLN A 78 -6.20 -12.79 -5.49
CA GLN A 78 -7.66 -12.69 -5.49
C GLN A 78 -8.19 -13.65 -4.45
N SER A 79 -8.97 -13.18 -3.47
CA SER A 79 -9.40 -14.06 -2.38
C SER A 79 -10.64 -13.53 -1.67
N PRO A 80 -11.49 -14.44 -1.16
CA PRO A 80 -12.44 -14.09 -0.13
C PRO A 80 -11.70 -13.77 1.17
N TYR A 81 -12.35 -13.03 2.06
CA TYR A 81 -11.73 -12.54 3.29
C TYR A 81 -11.24 -13.68 4.20
N TYR A 82 -12.00 -14.76 4.31
CA TYR A 82 -11.71 -15.89 5.21
C TYR A 82 -10.51 -16.76 4.78
N GLU A 83 -10.07 -16.67 3.51
CA GLU A 83 -8.87 -17.36 3.01
C GLU A 83 -7.65 -16.44 2.91
N LEU A 84 -7.83 -15.14 3.14
CA LEU A 84 -6.81 -14.13 2.88
C LEU A 84 -5.54 -14.33 3.71
N GLU A 85 -5.65 -14.73 4.96
CA GLU A 85 -4.50 -14.94 5.83
C GLU A 85 -3.54 -16.00 5.26
N ASN A 86 -4.07 -17.14 4.83
CA ASN A 86 -3.25 -18.25 4.34
C ASN A 86 -2.57 -17.91 3.01
N ILE A 87 -3.30 -17.25 2.10
CA ILE A 87 -2.74 -16.91 0.80
C ILE A 87 -1.70 -15.76 0.92
N LEU A 88 -1.87 -14.83 1.87
CA LEU A 88 -0.87 -13.80 2.18
C LEU A 88 0.41 -14.41 2.73
N LYS A 89 0.34 -15.38 3.64
CA LYS A 89 1.52 -16.11 4.14
C LYS A 89 2.29 -16.77 2.99
N THR A 90 1.58 -17.39 2.06
CA THR A 90 2.19 -18.00 0.87
C THR A 90 2.87 -16.96 -0.03
N ALA A 91 2.21 -15.83 -0.28
CA ALA A 91 2.75 -14.76 -1.11
C ALA A 91 3.99 -14.12 -0.47
N LEU A 92 3.95 -13.84 0.82
CA LEU A 92 5.10 -13.28 1.55
C LEU A 92 6.26 -14.26 1.61
N GLY A 93 5.99 -15.56 1.74
CA GLY A 93 7.03 -16.60 1.66
C GLY A 93 7.77 -16.58 0.32
N ARG A 94 7.07 -16.30 -0.80
CA ARG A 94 7.70 -16.14 -2.12
C ARG A 94 8.50 -14.83 -2.27
N MET A 95 8.41 -13.92 -1.32
CA MET A 95 9.11 -12.63 -1.30
C MET A 95 10.11 -12.49 -0.15
N ALA A 96 10.38 -13.58 0.57
CA ALA A 96 11.22 -13.56 1.77
C ALA A 96 12.69 -13.14 1.51
N ASP A 97 13.16 -13.27 0.29
CA ASP A 97 14.49 -12.88 -0.18
C ASP A 97 14.60 -11.38 -0.53
N LEU A 98 13.48 -10.66 -0.60
CA LEU A 98 13.46 -9.25 -0.98
C LEU A 98 13.71 -8.32 0.22
N GLU A 99 14.14 -7.09 -0.05
CA GLU A 99 14.31 -6.04 0.97
C GLU A 99 12.98 -5.61 1.59
N GLY A 100 11.92 -5.60 0.79
CA GLY A 100 10.58 -5.24 1.24
C GLY A 100 9.49 -5.54 0.24
N VAL A 101 8.25 -5.29 0.65
CA VAL A 101 7.05 -5.52 -0.15
C VAL A 101 6.08 -4.36 0.02
N VAL A 102 5.62 -3.81 -1.10
CA VAL A 102 4.49 -2.86 -1.14
C VAL A 102 3.22 -3.65 -1.38
N ILE A 103 2.24 -3.55 -0.49
CA ILE A 103 0.97 -4.28 -0.57
C ILE A 103 -0.17 -3.30 -0.82
N GLU A 104 -0.86 -3.45 -1.96
CA GLU A 104 -2.04 -2.65 -2.27
C GLU A 104 -3.32 -3.39 -1.87
N GLY A 105 -4.09 -2.79 -0.99
CA GLY A 105 -5.40 -3.28 -0.57
C GLY A 105 -5.70 -2.98 0.90
N ASN A 106 -6.98 -2.85 1.25
CA ASN A 106 -7.39 -2.55 2.63
C ASN A 106 -7.37 -3.80 3.52
N SER A 107 -7.99 -4.88 3.06
CA SER A 107 -8.15 -6.11 3.88
C SER A 107 -6.85 -6.79 4.30
N PRO A 108 -5.74 -6.76 3.54
CA PRO A 108 -4.48 -7.37 3.99
C PRO A 108 -3.97 -6.85 5.34
N VAL A 109 -4.27 -5.60 5.70
CA VAL A 109 -3.84 -4.98 6.97
C VAL A 109 -4.37 -5.74 8.20
N ASP A 110 -5.48 -6.44 8.08
CA ASP A 110 -6.08 -7.18 9.20
C ASP A 110 -5.31 -8.45 9.57
N PHE A 111 -4.50 -8.96 8.65
CA PHE A 111 -3.74 -10.22 8.78
C PHE A 111 -2.22 -10.02 8.80
N LEU A 112 -1.77 -8.78 8.72
CA LEU A 112 -0.35 -8.43 8.64
C LEU A 112 0.05 -7.52 9.80
N ASN A 113 1.34 -7.46 10.07
CA ASN A 113 1.95 -6.44 10.92
C ASN A 113 2.85 -5.53 10.07
N PRO A 114 2.30 -4.58 9.29
CA PRO A 114 3.09 -3.75 8.41
C PRO A 114 4.05 -2.85 9.18
N HIS A 115 5.21 -2.57 8.58
CA HIS A 115 6.13 -1.56 9.08
C HIS A 115 5.52 -0.16 8.94
N LEU A 116 4.68 0.04 7.91
CA LEU A 116 4.03 1.30 7.64
C LEU A 116 2.67 1.07 6.98
N ILE A 117 1.63 1.74 7.48
CA ILE A 117 0.30 1.76 6.88
C ILE A 117 0.04 3.17 6.35
N ILE A 118 -0.19 3.28 5.05
CA ILE A 118 -0.49 4.53 4.36
C ILE A 118 -1.94 4.48 3.90
N PHE A 119 -2.72 5.49 4.27
CA PHE A 119 -4.11 5.63 3.87
C PHE A 119 -4.29 6.85 2.97
N ILE A 120 -4.89 6.67 1.81
CA ILE A 120 -5.13 7.73 0.82
C ILE A 120 -6.61 8.11 0.85
N ILE A 121 -6.87 9.42 0.89
CA ILE A 121 -8.21 9.99 0.86
C ILE A 121 -8.24 11.22 -0.04
N GLY A 122 -9.36 11.48 -0.70
CA GLY A 122 -9.61 12.72 -1.44
C GLY A 122 -9.97 13.89 -0.53
N VAL A 123 -10.00 15.09 -1.09
CA VAL A 123 -10.39 16.31 -0.36
C VAL A 123 -11.88 16.36 -0.01
N ASP A 124 -12.71 15.56 -0.69
CA ASP A 124 -14.11 15.38 -0.42
C ASP A 124 -14.39 14.64 0.91
N GLY A 125 -13.37 13.92 1.42
CA GLY A 125 -13.49 13.14 2.64
C GLY A 125 -14.35 11.90 2.53
N GLU A 126 -14.74 11.49 1.31
CA GLU A 126 -15.54 10.29 1.10
C GLU A 126 -14.78 9.04 1.50
N ILE A 127 -15.32 8.30 2.48
CA ILE A 127 -14.76 7.03 2.98
C ILE A 127 -15.84 5.96 2.90
N LYS A 128 -15.54 4.85 2.21
CA LYS A 128 -16.42 3.68 2.27
C LYS A 128 -16.44 3.11 3.69
N PRO A 129 -17.59 2.65 4.19
CA PRO A 129 -17.69 2.08 5.55
C PRO A 129 -16.62 1.00 5.83
N SER A 130 -16.33 0.14 4.84
CA SER A 130 -15.30 -0.90 4.94
C SER A 130 -13.85 -0.38 5.01
N ALA A 131 -13.62 0.91 4.70
CA ALA A 131 -12.31 1.53 4.76
C ALA A 131 -12.07 2.33 6.06
N LEU A 132 -13.14 2.61 6.81
CA LEU A 132 -13.05 3.43 8.02
C LEU A 132 -12.16 2.79 9.09
N GLU A 133 -12.29 1.48 9.34
CA GLU A 133 -11.50 0.81 10.36
C GLU A 133 -10.01 0.75 9.99
N VAL A 134 -9.68 0.52 8.73
CA VAL A 134 -8.27 0.53 8.31
C VAL A 134 -7.69 1.95 8.33
N SER A 135 -8.52 2.97 8.09
CA SER A 135 -8.05 4.36 8.17
C SER A 135 -7.53 4.72 9.56
N LYS A 136 -8.18 4.23 10.63
CA LYS A 136 -7.77 4.46 12.02
C LYS A 136 -6.44 3.81 12.40
N LYS A 137 -5.98 2.81 11.63
CA LYS A 137 -4.69 2.12 11.81
C LYS A 137 -3.53 2.84 11.10
N ALA A 138 -3.82 3.81 10.24
CA ALA A 138 -2.84 4.43 9.36
C ALA A 138 -1.79 5.25 10.12
N ASP A 139 -0.53 5.05 9.78
CA ASP A 139 0.62 5.83 10.22
C ASP A 139 0.75 7.15 9.46
N ILE A 140 0.36 7.10 8.19
CA ILE A 140 0.39 8.22 7.26
C ILE A 140 -0.96 8.37 6.59
N ILE A 141 -1.44 9.60 6.52
CA ILE A 141 -2.60 9.98 5.70
C ILE A 141 -2.10 10.81 4.53
N ILE A 142 -2.44 10.40 3.32
CA ILE A 142 -2.23 11.21 2.12
C ILE A 142 -3.57 11.81 1.71
N ILE A 143 -3.63 13.13 1.72
CA ILE A 143 -4.70 13.89 1.09
C ILE A 143 -4.33 14.05 -0.38
N ASN A 144 -5.06 13.37 -1.27
CA ASN A 144 -4.76 13.44 -2.71
C ASN A 144 -5.22 14.78 -3.29
N SER A 145 -4.38 15.81 -3.09
CA SER A 145 -4.60 17.20 -3.52
C SER A 145 -3.27 17.94 -3.62
N GLU A 146 -3.19 18.90 -4.52
CA GLU A 146 -2.04 19.84 -4.61
C GLU A 146 -2.09 20.93 -3.54
N LYS A 147 -3.27 21.27 -3.03
CA LYS A 147 -3.45 22.43 -2.15
C LYS A 147 -3.73 21.98 -0.73
N HIS A 148 -3.09 22.64 0.23
CA HIS A 148 -3.51 22.59 1.63
C HIS A 148 -4.94 23.10 1.74
N VAL A 149 -5.85 22.26 2.15
CA VAL A 149 -7.22 22.65 2.50
C VAL A 149 -7.24 22.92 3.99
N LYS A 150 -7.59 24.15 4.39
CA LYS A 150 -7.44 24.63 5.78
C LYS A 150 -8.31 23.88 6.80
N GLU A 151 -9.44 23.31 6.40
CA GLU A 151 -10.35 22.60 7.29
C GLU A 151 -10.90 21.34 6.61
N LEU A 152 -10.42 20.19 7.05
CA LEU A 152 -10.95 18.90 6.66
C LEU A 152 -11.51 18.24 7.92
N SER A 153 -12.80 18.34 8.12
CA SER A 153 -13.52 17.84 9.32
C SER A 153 -13.28 16.35 9.58
N PHE A 154 -13.05 15.58 8.51
CA PHE A 154 -12.81 14.13 8.62
C PHE A 154 -11.42 13.78 9.17
N LEU A 155 -10.46 14.69 9.23
CA LEU A 155 -9.11 14.39 9.72
C LEU A 155 -9.09 13.95 11.19
N SER A 156 -10.07 14.37 11.98
CA SER A 156 -10.22 13.89 13.37
C SER A 156 -10.65 12.43 13.49
N THR A 157 -11.15 11.83 12.41
CA THR A 157 -11.70 10.46 12.39
C THR A 157 -10.78 9.45 11.71
N VAL A 158 -9.73 9.89 11.04
CA VAL A 158 -8.76 9.05 10.30
C VAL A 158 -7.37 9.13 10.92
N GLY A 159 -6.58 8.08 10.72
CA GLY A 159 -5.22 7.99 11.27
C GLY A 159 -5.18 7.58 12.74
N ARG A 160 -4.14 6.87 13.12
CA ARG A 160 -3.84 6.63 14.53
C ARG A 160 -3.29 7.89 15.20
N LYS A 161 -3.28 7.92 16.53
CA LYS A 161 -2.68 9.06 17.27
C LYS A 161 -1.23 9.31 16.81
N GLY A 162 -0.97 10.52 16.34
CA GLY A 162 0.34 10.92 15.82
C GLY A 162 0.59 10.55 14.35
N ALA A 163 -0.43 10.11 13.61
CA ALA A 163 -0.31 9.92 12.16
C ALA A 163 0.15 11.20 11.46
N LYS A 164 1.06 11.05 10.49
CA LYS A 164 1.52 12.19 9.67
C LYS A 164 0.60 12.40 8.49
N ILE A 165 0.32 13.64 8.17
CA ILE A 165 -0.53 14.04 7.06
C ILE A 165 0.33 14.72 6.00
N PHE A 166 0.14 14.32 4.73
CA PHE A 166 0.80 14.92 3.58
C PHE A 166 -0.23 15.26 2.51
N TYR A 167 -0.06 16.42 1.87
CA TYR A 167 -0.87 16.87 0.74
C TYR A 167 -0.10 16.61 -0.55
N ILE A 168 -0.57 15.65 -1.35
CA ILE A 168 0.13 15.22 -2.56
C ILE A 168 -0.89 15.01 -3.67
N ASN A 169 -0.71 15.70 -4.80
CA ASN A 169 -1.37 15.29 -6.04
C ASN A 169 -0.58 14.12 -6.63
N LEU A 170 -1.09 12.92 -6.42
CA LEU A 170 -0.43 11.68 -6.83
C LEU A 170 -0.31 11.56 -8.36
N LEU A 171 -1.29 12.07 -9.11
CA LEU A 171 -1.28 12.00 -10.57
C LEU A 171 -0.16 12.84 -11.17
N ASN A 172 -0.03 14.08 -10.70
CA ASN A 172 0.96 15.04 -11.21
C ASN A 172 2.29 15.01 -10.44
N ARG A 173 2.39 14.18 -9.38
CA ARG A 173 3.56 14.07 -8.49
C ARG A 173 3.98 15.42 -7.89
N LYS A 174 2.98 16.22 -7.45
CA LYS A 174 3.20 17.56 -6.88
C LYS A 174 2.78 17.61 -5.41
N GLY A 175 3.16 18.69 -4.73
CA GLY A 175 2.89 18.91 -3.32
C GLY A 175 4.03 18.40 -2.43
N GLU A 176 3.72 17.71 -1.34
CA GLU A 176 4.72 17.32 -0.33
C GLU A 176 5.37 15.96 -0.61
N LEU A 177 5.48 15.54 -1.89
CA LEU A 177 5.97 14.21 -2.27
C LEU A 177 7.38 13.92 -1.72
N ASP A 178 8.33 14.85 -1.88
CA ASP A 178 9.71 14.63 -1.43
C ASP A 178 9.80 14.50 0.10
N LYS A 179 9.05 15.31 0.84
CA LYS A 179 8.95 15.21 2.31
C LYS A 179 8.36 13.86 2.75
N PHE A 180 7.33 13.41 2.05
CA PHE A 180 6.70 12.11 2.27
C PHE A 180 7.70 10.97 2.04
N LEU A 181 8.40 10.95 0.90
CA LEU A 181 9.37 9.91 0.59
C LEU A 181 10.53 9.88 1.59
N CYS A 182 11.04 11.04 2.00
CA CYS A 182 12.03 11.15 3.05
C CYS A 182 11.52 10.53 4.36
N PHE A 183 10.31 10.88 4.80
CA PHE A 183 9.69 10.33 6.00
C PHE A 183 9.49 8.82 5.93
N VAL A 184 9.06 8.27 4.79
CA VAL A 184 8.90 6.82 4.59
C VAL A 184 10.26 6.12 4.72
N LYS A 185 11.32 6.65 4.10
CA LYS A 185 12.69 6.11 4.21
C LYS A 185 13.17 6.04 5.65
N GLU A 186 12.99 7.12 6.39
CA GLU A 186 13.37 7.17 7.82
C GLU A 186 12.62 6.11 8.63
N LYS A 187 11.31 6.00 8.46
CA LYS A 187 10.47 5.05 9.22
C LYS A 187 10.80 3.60 8.93
N ILE A 188 11.05 3.26 7.67
CA ILE A 188 11.41 1.89 7.27
C ILE A 188 12.79 1.50 7.79
N ASN A 189 13.72 2.45 7.92
CA ASN A 189 15.07 2.17 8.43
C ASN A 189 15.15 2.12 9.97
N GLN A 190 14.25 2.83 10.68
CA GLN A 190 14.23 2.89 12.16
C GLN A 190 13.71 1.61 12.83
N ARG A 191 12.90 0.77 12.17
CA ARG A 191 12.30 -0.47 12.74
C ARG A 191 13.19 -1.71 12.57
N GLN A 192 14.51 -1.58 12.67
CA GLN A 192 15.47 -2.71 12.64
C GLN A 192 15.86 -3.22 14.04
N HIS A 193 15.13 -2.82 15.09
CA HIS A 193 15.41 -3.26 16.47
C HIS A 193 14.22 -3.96 17.10
#